data_f2cb915b31029e52ba470fccc2a1b020
#
_entry.id   f2cb915b31029e52ba470fccc2a1b020
#
_cell.length_a   1.000
_cell.length_b   1.000
_cell.length_c   1.000
_cell.angle_alpha   90.00
_cell.angle_beta   90.00
_cell.angle_gamma   90.00
#
_symmetry.space_group_name_H-M   'P 1'
#
loop_
_entity.id
_entity.type
_entity.pdbx_description
1 polymer ?
#
loop_
_entity_poly.entity_id
_entity_poly.type
_entity_poly.pdbx_seq_one_letter_code
_entity_poly.pdbx_strand_id
1 'polypeptide(L)'
;MKVTRHGNEMDTVGEAPKVGDIFPTVIAYDEDDQAVTLPKNTGKKLLLSVVPSINTRVCSIETKRFNMEADNFKEVEFITVSDDSKEDQKNWCAAEGVTNLQLLHADKGDFAEVTGLDVPEFGHMARMVFILDETGRVIYEELVTEISSEPDYAKLLNELKK
;
A
#
# COMPACT_ATOMS: atom_id res chain seq x y z
N MET A 1 -11.15 -1.27 -12.44
CA MET A 1 -10.30 -2.46 -12.70
C MET A 1 -10.99 -3.70 -12.11
N LYS A 2 -10.73 -4.85 -12.67
CA LYS A 2 -11.29 -6.12 -12.19
C LYS A 2 -10.40 -6.74 -11.13
N VAL A 3 -11.02 -7.14 -10.01
CA VAL A 3 -10.37 -7.94 -8.96
C VAL A 3 -11.26 -9.12 -8.60
N THR A 4 -10.71 -10.11 -7.91
CA THR A 4 -11.47 -11.25 -7.42
C THR A 4 -11.21 -11.46 -5.94
N ARG A 5 -12.20 -12.03 -5.26
CA ARG A 5 -12.04 -12.50 -3.88
C ARG A 5 -12.60 -13.92 -3.83
N HIS A 6 -11.70 -14.89 -3.60
CA HIS A 6 -12.04 -16.32 -3.66
C HIS A 6 -12.74 -16.66 -4.97
N GLY A 7 -12.22 -16.08 -6.09
CA GLY A 7 -12.75 -16.30 -7.42
C GLY A 7 -13.97 -15.47 -7.82
N ASN A 8 -14.57 -14.72 -6.91
CA ASN A 8 -15.72 -13.88 -7.20
C ASN A 8 -15.27 -12.51 -7.72
N GLU A 9 -15.74 -12.14 -8.92
CA GLU A 9 -15.35 -10.89 -9.57
C GLU A 9 -15.98 -9.66 -8.89
N MET A 10 -15.19 -8.61 -8.76
CA MET A 10 -15.61 -7.30 -8.28
C MET A 10 -14.89 -6.22 -9.06
N ASP A 11 -15.38 -4.99 -8.99
CA ASP A 11 -14.77 -3.85 -9.68
C ASP A 11 -14.26 -2.81 -8.68
N THR A 12 -13.09 -2.22 -9.00
CA THR A 12 -12.68 -0.98 -8.35
C THR A 12 -13.47 0.18 -8.92
N VAL A 13 -13.60 1.26 -8.14
CA VAL A 13 -14.33 2.47 -8.57
C VAL A 13 -13.64 3.15 -9.75
N GLY A 14 -12.32 3.11 -9.80
CA GLY A 14 -11.56 3.82 -10.81
C GLY A 14 -10.35 3.04 -11.32
N GLU A 15 -9.42 3.78 -11.88
CA GLU A 15 -8.16 3.27 -12.41
C GLU A 15 -7.00 3.76 -11.55
N ALA A 16 -6.10 2.87 -11.18
CA ALA A 16 -4.90 3.23 -10.43
C ALA A 16 -3.84 3.87 -11.34
N PRO A 17 -2.91 4.66 -10.77
CA PRO A 17 -1.75 5.14 -11.52
C PRO A 17 -0.98 3.98 -12.14
N LYS A 18 -0.39 4.24 -13.30
CA LYS A 18 0.34 3.23 -14.09
C LYS A 18 1.81 3.60 -14.20
N VAL A 19 2.65 2.61 -14.53
CA VAL A 19 4.06 2.83 -14.82
C VAL A 19 4.20 3.96 -15.83
N GLY A 20 5.05 4.94 -15.50
CA GLY A 20 5.27 6.14 -16.29
C GLY A 20 4.50 7.36 -15.82
N ASP A 21 3.43 7.17 -15.04
CA ASP A 21 2.66 8.29 -14.50
C ASP A 21 3.38 8.90 -13.28
N ILE A 22 3.16 10.19 -13.06
CA ILE A 22 3.49 10.81 -11.78
C ILE A 22 2.37 10.42 -10.81
N PHE A 23 2.74 9.85 -9.66
CA PHE A 23 1.75 9.44 -8.67
C PHE A 23 0.98 10.68 -8.18
N PRO A 24 -0.36 10.61 -8.14
CA PRO A 24 -1.14 11.78 -7.73
C PRO A 24 -0.89 12.13 -6.28
N THR A 25 -1.03 13.41 -5.95
CA THR A 25 -0.94 13.86 -4.56
C THR A 25 -2.16 13.39 -3.80
N VAL A 26 -1.95 12.64 -2.74
CA VAL A 26 -3.03 12.06 -1.92
C VAL A 26 -2.70 12.23 -0.44
N ILE A 27 -3.72 12.13 0.40
CA ILE A 27 -3.59 12.27 1.85
C ILE A 27 -4.03 10.98 2.53
N ALA A 28 -3.16 10.47 3.41
CA ALA A 28 -3.47 9.42 4.36
C ALA A 28 -3.10 9.93 5.76
N TYR A 29 -3.32 9.15 6.80
CA TYR A 29 -3.17 9.62 8.18
C TYR A 29 -2.27 8.68 8.98
N ASP A 30 -1.45 9.25 9.85
CA ASP A 30 -0.55 8.47 10.70
C ASP A 30 -1.23 8.04 12.02
N GLU A 31 -0.47 7.42 12.90
CA GLU A 31 -0.97 6.92 14.20
C GLU A 31 -1.51 8.00 15.12
N ASP A 32 -1.12 9.25 14.91
CA ASP A 32 -1.58 10.40 15.67
C ASP A 32 -2.69 11.18 14.94
N ASP A 33 -3.23 10.59 13.88
CA ASP A 33 -4.27 11.21 13.04
C ASP A 33 -3.79 12.48 12.34
N GLN A 34 -2.49 12.58 12.11
CA GLN A 34 -1.89 13.68 11.37
C GLN A 34 -1.90 13.37 9.89
N ALA A 35 -2.28 14.34 9.07
CA ALA A 35 -2.29 14.19 7.62
C ALA A 35 -0.88 14.01 7.08
N VAL A 36 -0.70 13.00 6.24
CA VAL A 36 0.55 12.74 5.53
C VAL A 36 0.26 12.81 4.05
N THR A 37 0.93 13.74 3.38
CA THR A 37 0.81 13.90 1.93
C THR A 37 1.74 12.92 1.23
N LEU A 38 1.21 12.16 0.28
CA LEU A 38 1.97 11.20 -0.53
C LEU A 38 1.95 11.61 -1.99
N PRO A 39 3.04 11.36 -2.75
CA PRO A 39 4.31 10.81 -2.27
C PRO A 39 5.09 11.85 -1.45
N LYS A 40 5.87 11.36 -0.49
CA LYS A 40 6.76 12.23 0.27
C LYS A 40 7.96 12.65 -0.57
N ASN A 41 8.34 13.89 -0.49
CA ASN A 41 9.49 14.43 -1.22
C ASN A 41 10.76 14.29 -0.38
N THR A 42 11.20 13.05 -0.18
CA THR A 42 12.36 12.73 0.66
C THR A 42 13.66 12.52 -0.13
N GLY A 43 13.57 12.54 -1.47
CA GLY A 43 14.71 12.22 -2.32
C GLY A 43 15.04 10.72 -2.38
N LYS A 44 14.14 9.88 -1.88
CA LYS A 44 14.29 8.42 -1.88
C LYS A 44 13.23 7.77 -2.76
N LYS A 45 13.53 6.56 -3.23
CA LYS A 45 12.50 5.69 -3.80
C LYS A 45 11.49 5.35 -2.72
N LEU A 46 10.24 5.14 -3.12
CA LEU A 46 9.16 4.77 -2.21
C LEU A 46 8.54 3.46 -2.68
N LEU A 47 8.47 2.47 -1.79
CA LEU A 47 7.61 1.30 -1.98
C LEU A 47 6.32 1.58 -1.21
N LEU A 48 5.22 1.70 -1.94
CA LEU A 48 3.90 1.96 -1.38
C LEU A 48 3.06 0.70 -1.52
N SER A 49 2.72 0.09 -0.39
CA SER A 49 1.88 -1.10 -0.33
C SER A 49 0.48 -0.68 0.12
N VAL A 50 -0.52 -0.98 -0.70
CA VAL A 50 -1.93 -0.74 -0.37
C VAL A 50 -2.58 -2.08 -0.05
N VAL A 51 -3.15 -2.20 1.13
CA VAL A 51 -3.79 -3.44 1.59
C VAL A 51 -5.22 -3.17 2.06
N PRO A 52 -6.13 -4.15 1.90
CA PRO A 52 -7.52 -3.97 2.34
C PRO A 52 -7.66 -3.75 3.84
N SER A 53 -7.08 -4.62 4.65
CA SER A 53 -7.13 -4.50 6.10
C SER A 53 -5.96 -5.22 6.74
N ILE A 54 -5.28 -4.54 7.65
CA ILE A 54 -4.11 -5.10 8.33
C ILE A 54 -4.48 -6.32 9.20
N ASN A 55 -5.72 -6.42 9.62
CA ASN A 55 -6.20 -7.51 10.46
C ASN A 55 -6.44 -8.82 9.71
N THR A 56 -6.35 -8.82 8.38
CA THR A 56 -6.46 -10.06 7.61
C THR A 56 -5.12 -10.77 7.57
N ARG A 57 -5.17 -12.11 7.43
CA ARG A 57 -3.97 -12.94 7.41
C ARG A 57 -3.00 -12.52 6.31
N VAL A 58 -3.49 -12.37 5.09
CA VAL A 58 -2.63 -12.04 3.94
C VAL A 58 -2.01 -10.67 4.07
N CYS A 59 -2.78 -9.66 4.49
CA CYS A 59 -2.29 -8.30 4.70
C CYS A 59 -1.23 -8.27 5.80
N SER A 60 -1.45 -9.03 6.88
CA SER A 60 -0.50 -9.13 7.99
C SER A 60 0.82 -9.75 7.52
N ILE A 61 0.76 -10.85 6.78
CA ILE A 61 1.95 -11.52 6.23
C ILE A 61 2.72 -10.58 5.30
N GLU A 62 2.02 -9.92 4.39
CA GLU A 62 2.61 -8.97 3.43
C GLU A 62 3.31 -7.81 4.16
N THR A 63 2.64 -7.22 5.14
CA THR A 63 3.19 -6.08 5.88
C THR A 63 4.43 -6.47 6.69
N LYS A 64 4.41 -7.63 7.33
CA LYS A 64 5.59 -8.16 8.04
C LYS A 64 6.73 -8.44 7.07
N ARG A 65 6.45 -8.95 5.88
CA ARG A 65 7.47 -9.19 4.87
C ARG A 65 8.13 -7.88 4.44
N PHE A 66 7.36 -6.84 4.18
CA PHE A 66 7.91 -5.54 3.83
C PHE A 66 8.66 -4.89 4.99
N ASN A 67 8.20 -5.07 6.22
CA ASN A 67 8.93 -4.58 7.39
C ASN A 67 10.33 -5.22 7.47
N MET A 68 10.43 -6.51 7.22
CA MET A 68 11.70 -7.22 7.18
C MET A 68 12.59 -6.73 6.03
N GLU A 69 12.01 -6.58 4.83
CA GLU A 69 12.75 -6.13 3.65
C GLU A 69 13.24 -4.68 3.76
N ALA A 70 12.57 -3.85 4.54
CA ALA A 70 13.01 -2.48 4.77
C ALA A 70 14.41 -2.39 5.36
N ASP A 71 14.84 -3.38 6.13
CA ASP A 71 16.21 -3.45 6.64
C ASP A 71 17.24 -3.69 5.53
N ASN A 72 16.83 -4.33 4.44
CA ASN A 72 17.72 -4.65 3.32
C ASN A 72 17.80 -3.53 2.28
N PHE A 73 16.88 -2.57 2.33
CA PHE A 73 16.76 -1.48 1.36
C PHE A 73 16.61 -0.14 2.09
N LYS A 74 17.64 0.25 2.85
CA LYS A 74 17.59 1.46 3.68
C LYS A 74 17.48 2.77 2.87
N GLU A 75 17.85 2.72 1.59
CA GLU A 75 17.71 3.82 0.65
C GLU A 75 16.29 3.96 0.08
N VAL A 76 15.41 3.02 0.41
CA VAL A 76 14.00 3.02 -0.02
C VAL A 76 13.12 3.27 1.20
N GLU A 77 12.13 4.15 1.04
CA GLU A 77 11.11 4.36 2.07
C GLU A 77 9.99 3.36 1.86
N PHE A 78 9.58 2.67 2.92
CA PHE A 78 8.49 1.70 2.88
C PHE A 78 7.29 2.27 3.62
N ILE A 79 6.16 2.37 2.92
CA ILE A 79 4.89 2.84 3.49
C ILE A 79 3.80 1.84 3.12
N THR A 80 3.00 1.45 4.11
CA THR A 80 1.80 0.62 3.91
C THR A 80 0.57 1.44 4.27
N VAL A 81 -0.46 1.39 3.42
CA VAL A 81 -1.73 2.08 3.63
C VAL A 81 -2.85 1.05 3.70
N SER A 82 -3.70 1.13 4.71
CA SER A 82 -4.87 0.27 4.85
C SER A 82 -6.12 1.08 5.22
N ASP A 83 -7.29 0.45 5.10
CA ASP A 83 -8.57 1.07 5.45
C ASP A 83 -8.90 1.03 6.94
N ASP A 84 -8.01 0.46 7.76
CA ASP A 84 -8.27 0.31 9.18
C ASP A 84 -8.28 1.66 9.91
N SER A 85 -8.90 1.69 11.09
CA SER A 85 -8.79 2.84 12.00
C SER A 85 -7.37 2.91 12.57
N LYS A 86 -7.01 4.10 13.09
CA LYS A 86 -5.71 4.28 13.73
C LYS A 86 -5.55 3.36 14.96
N GLU A 87 -6.63 3.11 15.66
CA GLU A 87 -6.62 2.23 16.84
C GLU A 87 -6.30 0.80 16.45
N ASP A 88 -6.92 0.28 15.40
CA ASP A 88 -6.68 -1.08 14.91
C ASP A 88 -5.25 -1.24 14.41
N GLN A 89 -4.74 -0.27 13.66
CA GLN A 89 -3.35 -0.29 13.19
C GLN A 89 -2.36 -0.24 14.34
N LYS A 90 -2.59 0.63 15.31
CA LYS A 90 -1.73 0.78 16.47
C LYS A 90 -1.66 -0.49 17.31
N ASN A 91 -2.81 -1.11 17.55
CA ASN A 91 -2.88 -2.38 18.28
C ASN A 91 -2.15 -3.49 17.51
N TRP A 92 -2.32 -3.55 16.21
CA TRP A 92 -1.65 -4.53 15.38
C TRP A 92 -0.12 -4.33 15.40
N CYS A 93 0.37 -3.11 15.22
CA CYS A 93 1.80 -2.79 15.26
C CYS A 93 2.42 -3.16 16.60
N ALA A 94 1.75 -2.85 17.71
CA ALA A 94 2.23 -3.17 19.03
C ALA A 94 2.35 -4.69 19.23
N ALA A 95 1.39 -5.47 18.72
CA ALA A 95 1.39 -6.92 18.82
C ALA A 95 2.44 -7.58 17.94
N GLU A 96 2.69 -7.03 16.75
CA GLU A 96 3.51 -7.67 15.71
C GLU A 96 4.93 -7.10 15.59
N GLY A 97 5.25 -6.03 16.29
CA GLY A 97 6.60 -5.46 16.30
C GLY A 97 7.03 -4.83 14.98
N VAL A 98 6.09 -4.29 14.21
CA VAL A 98 6.38 -3.62 12.93
C VAL A 98 6.89 -2.22 13.22
N THR A 99 8.17 -1.94 12.92
CA THR A 99 8.83 -0.67 13.23
C THR A 99 9.64 -0.06 12.08
N ASN A 100 9.92 -0.84 11.02
CA ASN A 100 10.82 -0.43 9.93
C ASN A 100 10.09 0.22 8.75
N LEU A 101 8.77 0.15 8.72
CA LEU A 101 7.95 0.84 7.73
C LEU A 101 6.98 1.78 8.44
N GLN A 102 6.44 2.73 7.68
CA GLN A 102 5.37 3.59 8.18
C GLN A 102 4.03 3.00 7.77
N LEU A 103 3.12 2.86 8.73
CA LEU A 103 1.77 2.39 8.48
C LEU A 103 0.82 3.58 8.57
N LEU A 104 0.09 3.84 7.48
CA LEU A 104 -0.87 4.94 7.39
C LEU A 104 -2.29 4.36 7.22
N HIS A 105 -3.30 5.08 7.70
CA HIS A 105 -4.68 4.68 7.50
C HIS A 105 -5.40 5.61 6.53
N ALA A 106 -6.28 5.03 5.74
CA ALA A 106 -7.06 5.71 4.72
C ALA A 106 -8.57 5.55 4.95
N ASP A 107 -8.98 5.33 6.19
CA ASP A 107 -10.40 5.27 6.58
C ASP A 107 -11.10 6.61 6.42
N LYS A 108 -10.33 7.68 6.26
CA LYS A 108 -10.78 9.02 5.93
C LYS A 108 -9.77 9.66 4.97
N GLY A 109 -10.12 10.80 4.40
CA GLY A 109 -9.29 11.48 3.41
C GLY A 109 -9.64 11.03 2.00
N ASP A 110 -8.75 11.26 1.06
CA ASP A 110 -9.01 11.07 -0.38
C ASP A 110 -8.22 9.93 -1.03
N PHE A 111 -7.45 9.17 -0.25
CA PHE A 111 -6.53 8.17 -0.80
C PHE A 111 -7.24 7.16 -1.71
N ALA A 112 -8.28 6.51 -1.21
CA ALA A 112 -8.98 5.48 -1.97
C ALA A 112 -9.65 6.04 -3.23
N GLU A 113 -10.22 7.23 -3.12
CA GLU A 113 -10.89 7.89 -4.24
C GLU A 113 -9.91 8.30 -5.33
N VAL A 114 -8.82 8.98 -4.96
CA VAL A 114 -7.85 9.50 -5.92
C VAL A 114 -7.07 8.36 -6.60
N THR A 115 -6.74 7.32 -5.86
CA THR A 115 -6.02 6.17 -6.44
C THR A 115 -6.94 5.20 -7.19
N GLY A 116 -8.25 5.36 -7.05
CA GLY A 116 -9.23 4.50 -7.72
C GLY A 116 -9.29 3.07 -7.17
N LEU A 117 -8.73 2.82 -5.99
CA LEU A 117 -8.57 1.47 -5.45
C LEU A 117 -9.74 0.97 -4.61
N ASP A 118 -10.74 1.82 -4.34
CA ASP A 118 -11.91 1.39 -3.56
C ASP A 118 -12.70 0.31 -4.29
N VAL A 119 -13.07 -0.74 -3.56
CA VAL A 119 -13.92 -1.84 -4.06
C VAL A 119 -15.19 -1.84 -3.23
N PRO A 120 -16.26 -1.15 -3.69
CA PRO A 120 -17.48 -0.99 -2.88
C PRO A 120 -18.14 -2.30 -2.45
N GLU A 121 -18.14 -3.30 -3.31
CA GLU A 121 -18.70 -4.62 -3.00
C GLU A 121 -17.98 -5.32 -1.86
N PHE A 122 -16.67 -5.07 -1.74
CA PHE A 122 -15.84 -5.64 -0.69
C PHE A 122 -15.82 -4.77 0.57
N GLY A 123 -16.01 -3.46 0.42
CA GLY A 123 -15.97 -2.50 1.53
C GLY A 123 -14.55 -2.09 1.93
N HIS A 124 -13.55 -2.41 1.14
CA HIS A 124 -12.14 -2.08 1.36
C HIS A 124 -11.45 -1.75 0.04
N MET A 125 -10.22 -1.27 0.12
CA MET A 125 -9.40 -1.08 -1.07
C MET A 125 -8.87 -2.41 -1.63
N ALA A 126 -8.56 -2.41 -2.92
CA ALA A 126 -7.84 -3.51 -3.57
C ALA A 126 -6.40 -3.60 -3.03
N ARG A 127 -5.77 -4.75 -3.21
CA ARG A 127 -4.36 -4.96 -2.87
C ARG A 127 -3.49 -4.55 -4.05
N MET A 128 -2.58 -3.61 -3.83
CA MET A 128 -1.71 -3.11 -4.88
C MET A 128 -0.36 -2.68 -4.31
N VAL A 129 0.69 -2.84 -5.10
CA VAL A 129 2.04 -2.38 -4.74
C VAL A 129 2.54 -1.43 -5.82
N PHE A 130 3.07 -0.29 -5.40
CA PHE A 130 3.74 0.68 -6.28
C PHE A 130 5.18 0.86 -5.84
N ILE A 131 6.07 1.07 -6.80
CA ILE A 131 7.40 1.60 -6.53
C ILE A 131 7.51 2.92 -7.29
N LEU A 132 7.86 3.97 -6.57
CA LEU A 132 8.05 5.30 -7.13
C LEU A 132 9.53 5.66 -7.08
N ASP A 133 10.00 6.37 -8.11
CA ASP A 133 11.35 6.93 -8.08
C ASP A 133 11.41 8.20 -7.21
N GLU A 134 12.58 8.82 -7.14
CA GLU A 134 12.82 10.00 -6.31
C GLU A 134 11.99 11.22 -6.74
N THR A 135 11.44 11.20 -7.96
CA THR A 135 10.60 12.29 -8.49
C THR A 135 9.10 12.02 -8.30
N GLY A 136 8.74 10.85 -7.78
CA GLY A 136 7.34 10.46 -7.62
C GLY A 136 6.74 9.78 -8.84
N ARG A 137 7.55 9.40 -9.82
CA ARG A 137 7.09 8.67 -11.00
C ARG A 137 6.99 7.18 -10.69
N VAL A 138 5.90 6.56 -11.10
CA VAL A 138 5.68 5.12 -10.93
C VAL A 138 6.63 4.36 -11.85
N ILE A 139 7.51 3.53 -11.27
CA ILE A 139 8.44 2.68 -12.03
C ILE A 139 8.06 1.20 -11.95
N TYR A 140 7.16 0.84 -11.05
CA TYR A 140 6.61 -0.51 -10.91
C TYR A 140 5.21 -0.42 -10.32
N GLU A 141 4.31 -1.24 -10.81
CA GLU A 141 2.98 -1.42 -10.22
C GLU A 141 2.56 -2.88 -10.30
N GLU A 142 1.84 -3.34 -9.30
CA GLU A 142 1.23 -4.65 -9.33
C GLU A 142 -0.14 -4.60 -8.64
N LEU A 143 -1.21 -4.74 -9.42
CA LEU A 143 -2.53 -5.00 -8.87
C LEU A 143 -2.61 -6.51 -8.60
N VAL A 144 -2.77 -6.89 -7.33
CA VAL A 144 -2.97 -8.29 -6.98
C VAL A 144 -4.43 -8.62 -7.25
N THR A 145 -4.71 -9.23 -8.40
CA THR A 145 -6.07 -9.41 -8.90
C THR A 145 -6.92 -10.28 -8.00
N GLU A 146 -6.35 -11.35 -7.41
CA GLU A 146 -7.03 -12.12 -6.37
C GLU A 146 -6.66 -11.52 -5.01
N ILE A 147 -7.60 -10.79 -4.41
CA ILE A 147 -7.36 -9.99 -3.18
C ILE A 147 -6.82 -10.85 -2.03
N SER A 148 -7.16 -12.13 -1.98
CA SER A 148 -6.69 -13.05 -0.95
C SER A 148 -5.27 -13.59 -1.20
N SER A 149 -4.60 -13.18 -2.27
CA SER A 149 -3.24 -13.61 -2.60
C SER A 149 -2.21 -12.55 -2.22
N GLU A 150 -0.96 -12.98 -2.03
CA GLU A 150 0.17 -12.08 -1.82
C GLU A 150 0.71 -11.54 -3.15
N PRO A 151 1.40 -10.39 -3.14
CA PRO A 151 2.05 -9.89 -4.35
C PRO A 151 3.25 -10.76 -4.75
N ASP A 152 3.79 -10.53 -5.96
CA ASP A 152 4.99 -11.20 -6.44
C ASP A 152 6.23 -10.52 -5.86
N TYR A 153 6.68 -10.98 -4.71
CA TYR A 153 7.83 -10.40 -3.99
C TYR A 153 9.11 -10.46 -4.80
N ALA A 154 9.36 -11.56 -5.50
CA ALA A 154 10.59 -11.71 -6.29
C ALA A 154 10.68 -10.61 -7.35
N LYS A 155 9.58 -10.34 -8.04
CA LYS A 155 9.52 -9.34 -9.09
C LYS A 155 9.70 -7.91 -8.54
N LEU A 156 8.98 -7.56 -7.49
CA LEU A 156 9.09 -6.21 -6.91
C LEU A 156 10.45 -5.97 -6.26
N LEU A 157 11.01 -6.96 -5.58
CA LEU A 157 12.34 -6.82 -4.96
C LEU A 157 13.41 -6.68 -6.03
N ASN A 158 13.27 -7.37 -7.17
CA ASN A 158 14.19 -7.22 -8.29
C ASN A 158 14.16 -5.78 -8.85
N GLU A 159 12.99 -5.15 -8.89
CA GLU A 159 12.87 -3.74 -9.30
C GLU A 159 13.56 -2.80 -8.30
N LEU A 160 13.49 -3.09 -7.00
CA LEU A 160 14.17 -2.28 -5.99
C LEU A 160 15.70 -2.33 -6.10
N LYS A 161 16.24 -3.40 -6.65
CA LYS A 161 17.70 -3.58 -6.81
C LYS A 161 18.28 -2.83 -8.01
N LYS A 162 17.44 -2.34 -8.90
CA LYS A 162 17.89 -1.61 -10.10
C LYS A 162 18.40 -0.21 -9.81
#